data_375809f49d8a8af887c9d04b104db36f
#
_entry.id   375809f49d8a8af887c9d04b104db36f
#
_cell.length_a   1.000
_cell.length_b   1.000
_cell.length_c   1.000
_cell.angle_alpha   90.00
_cell.angle_beta   90.00
_cell.angle_gamma   90.00
#
_symmetry.space_group_name_H-M   'P 1'
#
loop_
_entity.id
_entity.type
_entity.pdbx_description
1 polymer ?
#
loop_
_entity_poly.entity_id
_entity_poly.type
_entity_poly.pdbx_seq_one_letter_code
_entity_poly.pdbx_strand_id
1 'polypeptide(L)'
;CLATLHANNSYQALNRVLSFYPAEVRPTLLGDLSAALKSVVSQRLIRTVDGGRTPAVEVMLNTKLIQDLIEKSDFSGVKEAMDNAMAEGSQTFEQDLARLILEGKIDRKEGLANADSPTNLMWRLQNDSGRLNPNKPQEEERPSDEPSFTEITLDVKPSGYRTTGFGKTGFGNSGFRDSGFQDSKMGGYSDSRIGGA
;
A
#
# COMPACT_ATOMS: atom_id res chain seq x y z
N CYS A 1 29.25 -4.73 -12.30
CA CYS A 1 28.66 -5.87 -13.00
C CYS A 1 27.27 -5.47 -13.53
N LEU A 2 26.97 -5.85 -14.78
CA LEU A 2 25.63 -5.79 -15.37
C LEU A 2 25.19 -7.20 -15.68
N ALA A 3 23.93 -7.53 -15.34
CA ALA A 3 23.35 -8.83 -15.59
C ALA A 3 21.93 -8.64 -16.15
N THR A 4 21.45 -9.61 -16.93
CA THR A 4 20.08 -9.64 -17.43
C THR A 4 19.35 -10.87 -16.91
N LEU A 5 18.06 -10.69 -16.64
CA LEU A 5 17.17 -11.71 -16.11
C LEU A 5 15.83 -11.69 -16.85
N HIS A 6 15.23 -12.86 -17.04
CA HIS A 6 13.86 -12.97 -17.51
C HIS A 6 12.90 -12.83 -16.33
N ALA A 7 12.49 -11.61 -16.01
CA ALA A 7 11.52 -11.26 -14.99
C ALA A 7 10.65 -10.10 -15.46
N ASN A 8 9.41 -10.02 -14.99
CA ASN A 8 8.47 -9.00 -15.44
C ASN A 8 8.63 -7.66 -14.70
N ASN A 9 9.18 -7.68 -13.49
CA ASN A 9 9.40 -6.51 -12.65
C ASN A 9 10.50 -6.76 -11.61
N SER A 10 10.85 -5.76 -10.83
CA SER A 10 11.97 -5.78 -9.88
C SER A 10 11.81 -6.84 -8.80
N TYR A 11 10.64 -6.94 -8.16
CA TYR A 11 10.44 -7.92 -7.09
C TYR A 11 10.43 -9.37 -7.60
N GLN A 12 9.96 -9.61 -8.83
CA GLN A 12 10.08 -10.91 -9.46
C GLN A 12 11.53 -11.24 -9.84
N ALA A 13 12.32 -10.24 -10.24
CA ALA A 13 13.73 -10.41 -10.48
C ALA A 13 14.47 -10.87 -9.22
N LEU A 14 14.18 -10.23 -8.07
CA LEU A 14 14.75 -10.63 -6.78
C LEU A 14 14.37 -12.07 -6.40
N ASN A 15 13.09 -12.41 -6.51
CA ASN A 15 12.61 -13.79 -6.28
C ASN A 15 13.31 -14.80 -7.19
N ARG A 16 13.52 -14.44 -8.46
CA ARG A 16 14.17 -15.33 -9.42
C ARG A 16 15.64 -15.53 -9.10
N VAL A 17 16.34 -14.49 -8.65
CA VAL A 17 17.72 -14.65 -8.15
C VAL A 17 17.78 -15.68 -7.04
N LEU A 18 16.88 -15.58 -6.04
CA LEU A 18 16.84 -16.56 -4.94
C LEU A 18 16.52 -17.97 -5.41
N SER A 19 15.73 -18.12 -6.49
CA SER A 19 15.35 -19.44 -6.99
C SER A 19 16.52 -20.24 -7.56
N PHE A 20 17.63 -19.60 -7.89
CA PHE A 20 18.85 -20.27 -8.38
C PHE A 20 19.66 -20.90 -7.26
N TYR A 21 19.37 -20.62 -6.01
CA TYR A 21 20.16 -21.06 -4.86
C TYR A 21 19.33 -21.92 -3.90
N PRO A 22 19.93 -22.97 -3.32
CA PRO A 22 19.29 -23.79 -2.30
C PRO A 22 18.97 -22.95 -1.03
N ALA A 23 17.97 -23.39 -0.28
CA ALA A 23 17.41 -22.63 0.85
C ALA A 23 18.45 -22.27 1.92
N GLU A 24 19.43 -23.14 2.13
CA GLU A 24 20.44 -23.03 3.18
C GLU A 24 21.38 -21.84 2.98
N VAL A 25 21.62 -21.43 1.71
CA VAL A 25 22.54 -20.33 1.40
C VAL A 25 21.82 -19.00 1.17
N ARG A 26 20.47 -19.01 1.10
CA ARG A 26 19.69 -17.80 0.80
C ARG A 26 19.88 -16.67 1.82
N PRO A 27 19.99 -16.92 3.14
CA PRO A 27 20.22 -15.84 4.09
C PRO A 27 21.51 -15.07 3.82
N THR A 28 22.61 -15.76 3.52
CA THR A 28 23.88 -15.12 3.16
C THR A 28 23.76 -14.37 1.84
N LEU A 29 23.12 -14.98 0.83
CA LEU A 29 22.89 -14.36 -0.46
C LEU A 29 22.05 -13.07 -0.35
N LEU A 30 21.05 -13.04 0.52
CA LEU A 30 20.22 -11.85 0.74
C LEU A 30 21.04 -10.69 1.32
N GLY A 31 21.91 -10.97 2.29
CA GLY A 31 22.84 -9.99 2.84
C GLY A 31 23.78 -9.43 1.77
N ASP A 32 24.41 -10.31 0.98
CA ASP A 32 25.30 -9.89 -0.11
C ASP A 32 24.56 -9.11 -1.19
N LEU A 33 23.36 -9.54 -1.57
CA LEU A 33 22.52 -8.90 -2.57
C LEU A 33 22.08 -7.50 -2.11
N SER A 34 21.63 -7.37 -0.86
CA SER A 34 21.22 -6.08 -0.29
C SER A 34 22.34 -5.06 -0.30
N ALA A 35 23.57 -5.49 -0.03
CA ALA A 35 24.76 -4.62 -0.03
C ALA A 35 25.30 -4.29 -1.42
N ALA A 36 25.32 -5.29 -2.32
CA ALA A 36 25.97 -5.16 -3.63
C ALA A 36 25.07 -4.56 -4.72
N LEU A 37 23.75 -4.81 -4.66
CA LEU A 37 22.80 -4.32 -5.65
C LEU A 37 22.81 -2.79 -5.72
N LYS A 38 22.74 -2.23 -6.91
CA LYS A 38 22.61 -0.77 -7.10
C LYS A 38 21.24 -0.39 -7.61
N SER A 39 20.78 -1.08 -8.65
CA SER A 39 19.47 -0.84 -9.24
C SER A 39 19.00 -2.07 -10.01
N VAL A 40 17.68 -2.16 -10.19
CA VAL A 40 17.05 -3.08 -11.14
C VAL A 40 16.26 -2.23 -12.12
N VAL A 41 16.47 -2.46 -13.42
CA VAL A 41 15.72 -1.80 -14.49
C VAL A 41 14.91 -2.87 -15.20
N SER A 42 13.59 -2.76 -15.14
CA SER A 42 12.65 -3.66 -15.82
C SER A 42 11.99 -2.93 -16.97
N GLN A 43 11.72 -3.64 -18.07
CA GLN A 43 11.06 -3.02 -19.23
C GLN A 43 9.99 -3.92 -19.83
N ARG A 44 8.95 -3.30 -20.39
CA ARG A 44 7.89 -3.93 -21.19
C ARG A 44 7.74 -3.18 -22.48
N LEU A 45 7.53 -3.89 -23.59
CA LEU A 45 7.23 -3.27 -24.88
C LEU A 45 5.72 -3.14 -25.04
N ILE A 46 5.24 -1.91 -25.07
CA ILE A 46 3.84 -1.55 -25.15
C ILE A 46 3.51 -1.09 -26.58
N ARG A 47 2.35 -1.44 -27.09
CA ARG A 47 1.88 -0.98 -28.40
C ARG A 47 1.55 0.51 -28.36
N THR A 48 2.05 1.24 -29.37
CA THR A 48 1.75 2.66 -29.54
C THR A 48 0.52 2.87 -30.41
N VAL A 49 -0.08 4.05 -30.33
CA VAL A 49 -1.28 4.43 -31.14
C VAL A 49 -1.00 4.45 -32.65
N ASP A 50 0.24 4.65 -33.05
CA ASP A 50 0.71 4.62 -34.44
C ASP A 50 1.05 3.22 -34.96
N GLY A 51 0.82 2.18 -34.15
CA GLY A 51 1.06 0.77 -34.50
C GLY A 51 2.49 0.27 -34.23
N GLY A 52 3.38 1.14 -33.71
CA GLY A 52 4.72 0.77 -33.27
C GLY A 52 4.77 0.16 -31.89
N ARG A 53 5.93 0.22 -31.24
CA ARG A 53 6.14 -0.19 -29.84
C ARG A 53 7.04 0.81 -29.14
N THR A 54 6.75 1.07 -27.86
CA THR A 54 7.57 1.87 -26.96
C THR A 54 7.86 1.10 -25.67
N PRO A 55 9.04 1.24 -25.06
CA PRO A 55 9.28 0.65 -23.76
C PRO A 55 8.53 1.44 -22.67
N ALA A 56 7.84 0.72 -21.79
CA ALA A 56 7.55 1.19 -20.44
C ALA A 56 8.62 0.65 -19.51
N VAL A 57 9.11 1.48 -18.61
CA VAL A 57 10.30 1.19 -17.79
C VAL A 57 10.00 1.38 -16.32
N GLU A 58 10.38 0.38 -15.52
CA GLU A 58 10.45 0.44 -14.07
C GLU A 58 11.91 0.56 -13.65
N VAL A 59 12.20 1.43 -12.70
CA VAL A 59 13.55 1.63 -12.13
C VAL A 59 13.45 1.53 -10.61
N MET A 60 14.01 0.47 -10.05
CA MET A 60 14.18 0.30 -8.61
C MET A 60 15.61 0.71 -8.25
N LEU A 61 15.77 1.73 -7.42
CA LEU A 61 17.04 2.07 -6.80
C LEU A 61 17.15 1.38 -5.44
N ASN A 62 18.33 0.85 -5.14
CA ASN A 62 18.59 0.14 -3.89
C ASN A 62 18.82 1.12 -2.72
N THR A 63 17.75 1.80 -2.30
CA THR A 63 17.75 2.67 -1.12
C THR A 63 17.89 1.87 0.17
N LYS A 64 18.16 2.54 1.30
CA LYS A 64 18.28 1.85 2.59
C LYS A 64 17.02 1.04 2.95
N LEU A 65 15.83 1.58 2.66
CA LEU A 65 14.57 0.86 2.88
C LEU A 65 14.49 -0.42 2.02
N ILE A 66 14.88 -0.34 0.74
CA ILE A 66 14.89 -1.50 -0.16
C ILE A 66 15.93 -2.53 0.32
N GLN A 67 17.11 -2.11 0.79
CA GLN A 67 18.11 -3.02 1.39
C GLN A 67 17.52 -3.81 2.55
N ASP A 68 16.88 -3.12 3.50
CA ASP A 68 16.28 -3.74 4.68
C ASP A 68 15.16 -4.75 4.30
N LEU A 69 14.39 -4.46 3.26
CA LEU A 69 13.36 -5.36 2.73
C LEU A 69 13.96 -6.59 2.03
N ILE A 70 15.04 -6.40 1.27
CA ILE A 70 15.77 -7.50 0.62
C ILE A 70 16.34 -8.44 1.69
N GLU A 71 17.02 -7.92 2.72
CA GLU A 71 17.57 -8.72 3.82
C GLU A 71 16.50 -9.58 4.52
N LYS A 72 15.30 -9.01 4.70
CA LYS A 72 14.14 -9.71 5.30
C LYS A 72 13.42 -10.65 4.33
N SER A 73 13.83 -10.71 3.07
CA SER A 73 13.10 -11.44 2.00
C SER A 73 11.66 -10.96 1.81
N ASP A 74 11.37 -9.72 2.17
CA ASP A 74 10.04 -9.10 1.99
C ASP A 74 9.96 -8.37 0.65
N PHE A 75 9.81 -9.15 -0.42
CA PHE A 75 9.71 -8.59 -1.77
C PHE A 75 8.34 -7.97 -2.08
N SER A 76 7.32 -8.30 -1.31
CA SER A 76 6.02 -7.62 -1.41
C SER A 76 6.14 -6.17 -0.93
N GLY A 77 6.88 -5.97 0.18
CA GLY A 77 7.18 -4.64 0.71
C GLY A 77 8.04 -3.80 -0.24
N VAL A 78 8.87 -4.42 -1.10
CA VAL A 78 9.65 -3.70 -2.11
C VAL A 78 8.74 -2.94 -3.08
N LYS A 79 7.65 -3.57 -3.56
CA LYS A 79 6.69 -2.91 -4.44
C LYS A 79 6.03 -1.72 -3.76
N GLU A 80 5.56 -1.91 -2.53
CA GLU A 80 4.94 -0.85 -1.75
C GLU A 80 5.93 0.29 -1.45
N ALA A 81 7.17 -0.05 -1.11
CA ALA A 81 8.23 0.92 -0.90
C ALA A 81 8.52 1.75 -2.17
N MET A 82 8.50 1.13 -3.36
CA MET A 82 8.68 1.84 -4.62
C MET A 82 7.50 2.77 -4.93
N ASP A 83 6.26 2.35 -4.66
CA ASP A 83 5.06 3.18 -4.87
C ASP A 83 5.06 4.41 -3.96
N ASN A 84 5.56 4.27 -2.73
CA ASN A 84 5.65 5.32 -1.72
C ASN A 84 6.99 6.08 -1.74
N ALA A 85 8.03 5.55 -2.40
CA ALA A 85 9.34 6.15 -2.41
C ALA A 85 9.37 7.40 -3.29
N MET A 86 9.73 8.52 -2.68
CA MET A 86 10.07 9.76 -3.38
C MET A 86 11.56 9.80 -3.73
N ALA A 87 12.21 8.64 -3.88
CA ALA A 87 13.62 8.58 -4.25
C ALA A 87 13.80 9.07 -5.69
N GLU A 88 14.54 10.15 -5.85
CA GLU A 88 14.86 10.71 -7.16
C GLU A 88 15.50 9.64 -8.06
N GLY A 89 14.93 9.45 -9.24
CA GLY A 89 15.38 8.44 -10.21
C GLY A 89 14.73 7.06 -10.07
N SER A 90 13.95 6.78 -9.02
CA SER A 90 13.08 5.60 -8.96
C SER A 90 11.77 5.86 -9.69
N GLN A 91 11.25 4.86 -10.40
CA GLN A 91 9.92 4.94 -11.02
C GLN A 91 9.28 3.56 -11.10
N THR A 92 7.97 3.50 -10.92
CA THR A 92 7.17 2.29 -11.12
C THR A 92 6.63 2.20 -12.56
N PHE A 93 6.18 1.01 -12.97
CA PHE A 93 5.52 0.87 -14.27
C PHE A 93 4.29 1.76 -14.38
N GLU A 94 3.51 1.91 -13.33
CA GLU A 94 2.31 2.75 -13.31
C GLU A 94 2.64 4.23 -13.56
N GLN A 95 3.78 4.72 -13.05
CA GLN A 95 4.24 6.09 -13.31
C GLN A 95 4.61 6.28 -14.77
N ASP A 96 5.37 5.35 -15.34
CA ASP A 96 5.79 5.46 -16.74
C ASP A 96 4.63 5.25 -17.71
N LEU A 97 3.72 4.29 -17.43
CA LEU A 97 2.51 4.09 -18.22
C LEU A 97 1.59 5.30 -18.17
N ALA A 98 1.42 5.93 -17.00
CA ALA A 98 0.65 7.17 -16.89
C ALA A 98 1.25 8.27 -17.76
N ARG A 99 2.56 8.46 -17.73
CA ARG A 99 3.28 9.41 -18.58
C ARG A 99 3.05 9.13 -20.07
N LEU A 100 3.21 7.88 -20.52
CA LEU A 100 3.03 7.48 -21.91
C LEU A 100 1.59 7.70 -22.40
N ILE A 101 0.59 7.47 -21.54
CA ILE A 101 -0.83 7.73 -21.84
C ILE A 101 -1.07 9.24 -21.97
N LEU A 102 -0.57 10.03 -21.03
CA LEU A 102 -0.75 11.50 -21.01
C LEU A 102 -0.02 12.18 -22.18
N GLU A 103 1.11 11.63 -22.61
CA GLU A 103 1.82 12.06 -23.84
C GLU A 103 1.10 11.61 -25.14
N GLY A 104 0.03 10.82 -25.04
CA GLY A 104 -0.71 10.29 -26.20
C GLY A 104 0.07 9.23 -27.00
N LYS A 105 1.15 8.66 -26.46
CA LYS A 105 1.96 7.63 -27.13
C LYS A 105 1.29 6.27 -27.13
N ILE A 106 0.58 5.93 -26.05
CA ILE A 106 -0.15 4.68 -25.91
C ILE A 106 -1.61 4.94 -25.56
N ASP A 107 -2.48 4.00 -25.95
CA ASP A 107 -3.89 4.05 -25.57
C ASP A 107 -4.06 3.70 -24.08
N ARG A 108 -5.03 4.33 -23.42
CA ARG A 108 -5.38 4.06 -22.01
C ARG A 108 -5.68 2.59 -21.77
N LYS A 109 -6.39 1.93 -22.70
CA LYS A 109 -6.73 0.50 -22.63
C LYS A 109 -5.45 -0.36 -22.64
N GLU A 110 -4.52 -0.04 -23.52
CA GLU A 110 -3.24 -0.75 -23.60
C GLU A 110 -2.40 -0.56 -22.33
N GLY A 111 -2.35 0.67 -21.82
CA GLY A 111 -1.67 0.96 -20.55
C GLY A 111 -2.24 0.18 -19.37
N LEU A 112 -3.56 0.14 -19.21
CA LEU A 112 -4.23 -0.62 -18.15
C LEU A 112 -4.02 -2.13 -18.27
N ALA A 113 -3.96 -2.67 -19.49
CA ALA A 113 -3.70 -4.10 -19.74
C ALA A 113 -2.27 -4.52 -19.37
N ASN A 114 -1.33 -3.58 -19.36
CA ASN A 114 0.08 -3.83 -19.08
C ASN A 114 0.53 -3.33 -17.69
N ALA A 115 -0.36 -2.76 -16.90
CA ALA A 115 -0.06 -2.31 -15.54
C ALA A 115 -0.05 -3.48 -14.56
N ASP A 116 0.85 -3.43 -13.56
CA ASP A 116 0.85 -4.38 -12.44
C ASP A 116 -0.33 -4.12 -11.48
N SER A 117 -0.73 -2.85 -11.35
CA SER A 117 -1.91 -2.40 -10.62
C SER A 117 -2.75 -1.43 -11.46
N PRO A 118 -3.74 -1.93 -12.22
CA PRO A 118 -4.63 -1.06 -13.02
C PRO A 118 -5.34 0.01 -12.19
N THR A 119 -5.71 -0.31 -10.94
CA THR A 119 -6.37 0.64 -10.02
C THR A 119 -5.44 1.81 -9.67
N ASN A 120 -4.17 1.52 -9.35
CA ASN A 120 -3.17 2.55 -9.07
C ASN A 120 -2.92 3.42 -10.31
N LEU A 121 -2.81 2.81 -11.50
CA LEU A 121 -2.69 3.56 -12.75
C LEU A 121 -3.89 4.47 -13.00
N MET A 122 -5.13 4.00 -12.78
CA MET A 122 -6.32 4.83 -12.94
C MET A 122 -6.32 6.02 -11.97
N TRP A 123 -5.97 5.77 -10.71
CA TRP A 123 -5.86 6.82 -9.70
C TRP A 123 -4.83 7.89 -10.11
N ARG A 124 -3.65 7.46 -10.59
CA ARG A 124 -2.60 8.37 -11.09
C ARG A 124 -3.09 9.20 -12.27
N LEU A 125 -3.74 8.58 -13.25
CA LEU A 125 -4.28 9.30 -14.41
C LEU A 125 -5.32 10.35 -14.03
N GLN A 126 -6.10 10.13 -12.98
CA GLN A 126 -7.05 11.11 -12.46
C GLN A 126 -6.35 12.29 -11.77
N ASN A 127 -5.32 12.00 -10.98
CA ASN A 127 -4.64 13.03 -10.18
C ASN A 127 -3.53 13.77 -10.96
N ASP A 128 -2.84 13.11 -11.89
CA ASP A 128 -1.73 13.70 -12.65
C ASP A 128 -2.20 14.43 -13.91
N SER A 129 -3.42 14.20 -14.40
CA SER A 129 -3.97 14.94 -15.53
C SER A 129 -4.05 16.46 -15.29
N GLY A 130 -4.15 16.88 -14.03
CA GLY A 130 -4.10 18.29 -13.63
C GLY A 130 -2.69 18.91 -13.66
N ARG A 131 -1.64 18.10 -13.53
CA ARG A 131 -0.24 18.58 -13.47
C ARG A 131 0.39 18.77 -14.84
N LEU A 132 0.01 17.95 -15.83
CA LEU A 132 0.55 17.99 -17.19
C LEU A 132 -0.27 18.86 -18.15
N ASN A 133 -1.47 19.26 -17.78
CA ASN A 133 -2.31 20.14 -18.59
C ASN A 133 -2.95 21.26 -17.74
N PRO A 134 -2.18 22.32 -17.41
CA PRO A 134 -2.69 23.42 -16.57
C PRO A 134 -3.83 24.22 -17.26
N ASN A 135 -4.14 23.90 -18.52
CA ASN A 135 -5.15 24.59 -19.33
C ASN A 135 -6.42 23.75 -19.61
N LYS A 136 -6.58 22.58 -18.95
CA LYS A 136 -7.85 21.88 -19.01
C LYS A 136 -8.83 22.62 -18.11
N PRO A 137 -9.99 23.11 -18.64
CA PRO A 137 -11.03 23.66 -17.80
C PRO A 137 -11.36 22.60 -16.75
N GLN A 138 -11.28 22.96 -15.46
CA GLN A 138 -11.89 22.16 -14.42
C GLN A 138 -13.35 22.02 -14.86
N GLU A 139 -13.77 20.81 -15.23
CA GLU A 139 -15.18 20.48 -15.25
C GLU A 139 -15.64 20.76 -13.82
N GLU A 140 -16.30 21.90 -13.64
CA GLU A 140 -17.03 22.20 -12.42
C GLU A 140 -17.92 20.98 -12.20
N GLU A 141 -17.66 20.27 -11.11
CA GLU A 141 -18.60 19.27 -10.59
C GLU A 141 -19.93 20.00 -10.51
N ARG A 142 -20.83 19.70 -11.43
CA ARG A 142 -22.22 20.13 -11.29
C ARG A 142 -22.65 19.60 -9.94
N PRO A 143 -23.18 20.44 -9.06
CA PRO A 143 -23.69 19.96 -7.79
C PRO A 143 -24.66 18.83 -8.13
N SER A 144 -24.35 17.64 -7.67
CA SER A 144 -25.26 16.51 -7.77
C SER A 144 -26.51 16.92 -6.99
N ASP A 145 -27.68 16.95 -7.65
CA ASP A 145 -28.98 17.11 -7.00
C ASP A 145 -29.33 15.94 -6.07
N GLU A 146 -28.34 15.16 -5.66
CA GLU A 146 -28.51 14.14 -4.63
C GLU A 146 -28.46 14.80 -3.26
N PRO A 147 -29.51 14.66 -2.44
CA PRO A 147 -29.54 15.25 -1.11
C PRO A 147 -28.39 14.71 -0.27
N SER A 148 -27.54 15.60 0.19
CA SER A 148 -26.50 15.29 1.14
C SER A 148 -27.08 14.68 2.40
N PHE A 149 -26.64 13.47 2.76
CA PHE A 149 -27.08 12.78 3.99
C PHE A 149 -26.69 13.49 5.29
N THR A 150 -26.06 14.65 5.21
CA THR A 150 -25.71 15.46 6.38
C THR A 150 -26.81 16.39 6.86
N GLU A 151 -27.95 16.52 6.15
CA GLU A 151 -29.10 17.33 6.53
C GLU A 151 -30.32 16.49 6.89
N ILE A 152 -30.18 15.46 7.70
CA ILE A 152 -31.34 14.82 8.34
C ILE A 152 -31.69 15.64 9.58
N THR A 153 -32.44 16.71 9.39
CA THR A 153 -33.12 17.40 10.47
C THR A 153 -34.33 16.56 10.84
N LEU A 154 -34.24 15.85 11.96
CA LEU A 154 -35.40 15.16 12.54
C LEU A 154 -36.37 16.22 13.11
N ASP A 155 -37.37 16.58 12.34
CA ASP A 155 -38.52 17.37 12.79
C ASP A 155 -39.38 16.49 13.73
N VAL A 156 -38.95 16.41 15.00
CA VAL A 156 -39.72 15.76 16.04
C VAL A 156 -40.79 16.76 16.45
N LYS A 157 -42.00 16.67 15.84
CA LYS A 157 -43.18 17.33 16.37
C LYS A 157 -43.47 16.75 17.77
N PRO A 158 -43.55 17.56 18.83
CA PRO A 158 -43.90 17.06 20.14
C PRO A 158 -45.37 16.62 20.12
N SER A 159 -45.57 15.31 20.06
CA SER A 159 -46.88 14.71 20.32
C SER A 159 -47.22 14.92 21.80
N GLY A 160 -48.27 15.72 22.05
CA GLY A 160 -48.72 16.04 23.39
C GLY A 160 -49.18 14.80 24.14
N TYR A 161 -48.34 14.34 25.06
CA TYR A 161 -48.77 13.44 26.08
C TYR A 161 -49.18 14.20 27.33
N ARG A 162 -50.45 14.11 27.66
CA ARG A 162 -51.10 14.60 28.90
C ARG A 162 -50.39 13.96 30.09
N THR A 163 -49.70 14.75 30.89
CA THR A 163 -49.11 14.32 32.15
C THR A 163 -50.22 14.17 33.19
N THR A 164 -50.55 12.92 33.52
CA THR A 164 -51.18 12.57 34.79
C THR A 164 -50.06 12.43 35.82
N GLY A 165 -50.12 13.26 36.86
CA GLY A 165 -49.13 13.27 37.91
C GLY A 165 -49.08 11.99 38.72
N PHE A 166 -47.88 11.53 39.01
CA PHE A 166 -47.66 10.56 40.12
C PHE A 166 -46.35 10.95 40.84
N GLY A 167 -46.45 10.91 42.10
CA GLY A 167 -45.71 11.26 43.27
C GLY A 167 -44.17 11.22 43.22
N LYS A 168 -43.61 12.15 44.00
CA LYS A 168 -42.27 12.15 44.51
C LYS A 168 -41.93 10.90 45.30
N THR A 169 -40.94 10.15 44.89
CA THR A 169 -40.13 9.31 45.80
C THR A 169 -38.65 9.49 45.42
N GLY A 170 -37.91 10.06 46.38
CA GLY A 170 -36.48 10.18 46.28
C GLY A 170 -35.83 8.82 46.46
N PHE A 171 -34.82 8.57 45.67
CA PHE A 171 -33.87 7.49 45.95
C PHE A 171 -32.45 7.99 45.84
N GLY A 172 -31.75 7.62 46.87
CA GLY A 172 -30.44 8.01 47.28
C GLY A 172 -29.31 7.61 46.40
N ASN A 173 -28.30 8.38 46.60
CA ASN A 173 -26.93 8.24 46.21
C ASN A 173 -26.37 6.88 46.65
N SER A 174 -25.96 6.02 45.71
CA SER A 174 -25.14 4.84 46.02
C SER A 174 -23.89 4.88 45.18
N GLY A 175 -22.77 5.13 45.86
CA GLY A 175 -21.44 5.15 45.32
C GLY A 175 -21.02 3.83 44.71
N PHE A 176 -20.36 3.90 43.61
CA PHE A 176 -19.70 2.76 42.96
C PHE A 176 -18.31 2.57 43.57
N ARG A 177 -18.18 1.47 44.28
CA ARG A 177 -16.92 1.02 44.87
C ARG A 177 -15.99 0.47 43.80
N ASP A 178 -14.80 1.00 43.82
CA ASP A 178 -13.58 0.49 43.21
C ASP A 178 -13.29 -0.95 43.70
N SER A 179 -13.23 -1.92 42.79
CA SER A 179 -12.79 -3.28 43.08
C SER A 179 -11.45 -3.50 42.41
N GLY A 180 -10.40 -3.41 43.23
CA GLY A 180 -9.04 -3.71 42.89
C GLY A 180 -8.87 -5.14 42.37
N PHE A 181 -8.11 -5.27 41.32
CA PHE A 181 -7.64 -6.54 40.79
C PHE A 181 -6.30 -6.90 41.47
N GLN A 182 -6.32 -7.97 42.25
CA GLN A 182 -5.17 -8.50 42.96
C GLN A 182 -4.24 -9.24 42.00
N ASP A 183 -2.95 -8.89 42.12
CA ASP A 183 -1.79 -9.70 41.73
C ASP A 183 -1.88 -11.12 42.28
N SER A 184 -1.77 -12.11 41.41
CA SER A 184 -1.41 -13.46 41.81
C SER A 184 0.01 -13.81 41.33
N LYS A 185 0.87 -13.79 42.29
CA LYS A 185 2.22 -14.36 42.27
C LYS A 185 2.22 -15.88 42.17
N MET A 186 3.30 -16.35 41.58
CA MET A 186 4.04 -17.58 41.91
C MET A 186 3.65 -18.89 41.27
N GLY A 187 4.61 -19.43 40.57
CA GLY A 187 4.77 -20.82 40.24
C GLY A 187 6.16 -21.08 39.70
N GLY A 188 7.16 -21.11 40.58
CA GLY A 188 8.49 -21.60 40.27
C GLY A 188 8.43 -23.09 39.92
N TYR A 189 9.21 -23.50 38.93
CA TYR A 189 9.52 -24.91 38.74
C TYR A 189 11.02 -25.12 38.78
N SER A 190 11.36 -25.94 39.72
CA SER A 190 12.66 -26.34 40.13
C SER A 190 13.37 -27.25 39.13
N ASP A 191 14.65 -27.00 39.05
CA ASP A 191 15.77 -27.82 38.69
C ASP A 191 15.59 -29.33 38.95
N SER A 192 15.88 -30.20 38.00
CA SER A 192 16.25 -31.57 38.22
C SER A 192 17.31 -32.01 37.23
N ARG A 193 18.57 -31.97 37.71
CA ARG A 193 19.69 -32.76 37.20
C ARG A 193 19.42 -34.24 37.38
N ILE A 194 19.68 -35.03 36.37
CA ILE A 194 20.20 -36.42 36.40
C ILE A 194 20.89 -36.55 35.02
N GLY A 195 22.16 -36.84 34.78
CA GLY A 195 23.08 -37.72 35.51
C GLY A 195 23.16 -39.08 34.81
N GLY A 196 24.22 -39.32 34.02
CA GLY A 196 24.81 -40.61 33.88
C GLY A 196 24.66 -41.38 32.56
N ALA A 197 25.81 -41.66 32.05
CA ALA A 197 26.36 -42.73 31.24
C ALA A 197 26.66 -42.40 29.77
#